data_2692c060e13eb4e9843f846fce05238c
#
_entry.id   2692c060e13eb4e9843f846fce05238c
#
_cell.length_a   1.000
_cell.length_b   1.000
_cell.length_c   1.000
_cell.angle_alpha   90.00
_cell.angle_beta   90.00
_cell.angle_gamma   90.00
#
_symmetry.space_group_name_H-M   'P 1'
#
loop_
_entity.id
_entity.type
_entity.pdbx_description
1 polymer ?
#
loop_
_entity_poly.entity_id
_entity_poly.type
_entity_poly.pdbx_seq_one_letter_code
_entity_poly.pdbx_strand_id
1 'polypeptide(L)'
;MGKLIWSMAAARAALALLLAAAPFAAFLAMPAQAQQSGVVTVSGQRSGTVKVAKGKPRTIRTSQPFYEIVIGDPEIANVNPLTDKSFYVLGRELGTTGVALFDENKQLVGSFDIEVTLDADRLASTIREAVPGADIKVSSANGRLVLSGEAKDAVAAEKAGDIARNFSGSEGVINSVKVSSSQQVQLNVRFVEINRSVGHELGTKLGATYSFAGGSIGLNSDPQSSSNLPAGSIIGGLTSGGLSIDLALRALEDRGVARRLAEPNLIARSGETASFLAGGEFPIPVANSQNTITVDYKKYGVSLEFTPRVLDDGLISLDIKPEVSSIDTSSSYQIGNLAIPGFVVRRAQTSVDLKNGQSFMIAGLLQSQNDTATQRLPGLGKLPILGTLFSSKAYQRRETDLVIIITPYLVKPVDPTKKLQTPLDGTAAATTADYFLGDKAEVKLAGANASAPGTIGPRRGYGHYLELR
;
A
#
# COMPACT_ATOMS: atom_id res chain seq x y z
N MET A 1 -45.54 40.85 -39.65
CA MET A 1 -44.07 40.84 -39.44
C MET A 1 -43.57 39.41 -39.19
N GLY A 2 -43.85 38.46 -40.05
CA GLY A 2 -43.52 37.02 -39.81
C GLY A 2 -43.04 36.26 -41.04
N LYS A 3 -42.65 36.92 -42.13
CA LYS A 3 -42.23 36.23 -43.37
C LYS A 3 -40.80 36.58 -43.87
N LEU A 4 -40.06 37.41 -43.15
CA LEU A 4 -38.71 37.84 -43.61
C LEU A 4 -37.56 37.10 -42.88
N ILE A 5 -37.83 36.29 -41.86
CA ILE A 5 -36.75 35.64 -41.06
C ILE A 5 -36.40 34.22 -41.59
N TRP A 6 -37.26 33.63 -42.44
CA TRP A 6 -37.06 32.25 -42.96
C TRP A 6 -36.20 32.16 -44.22
N SER A 7 -36.00 33.28 -44.94
CA SER A 7 -35.15 33.27 -46.15
C SER A 7 -33.65 33.38 -45.92
N MET A 8 -33.23 33.87 -44.75
CA MET A 8 -31.79 34.01 -44.43
C MET A 8 -31.18 32.74 -43.78
N ALA A 9 -32.03 31.84 -43.27
CA ALA A 9 -31.55 30.56 -42.72
C ALA A 9 -31.24 29.52 -43.80
N ALA A 10 -32.01 29.54 -44.90
CA ALA A 10 -31.81 28.62 -46.03
C ALA A 10 -30.53 28.95 -46.87
N ALA A 11 -30.18 30.23 -46.99
CA ALA A 11 -28.98 30.66 -47.72
C ALA A 11 -27.67 30.36 -46.96
N ARG A 12 -27.72 30.31 -45.62
CA ARG A 12 -26.55 29.95 -44.79
C ARG A 12 -26.32 28.44 -44.74
N ALA A 13 -27.33 27.63 -44.87
CA ALA A 13 -27.19 26.17 -44.91
C ALA A 13 -26.63 25.66 -46.25
N ALA A 14 -26.95 26.34 -47.37
CA ALA A 14 -26.41 25.99 -48.68
C ALA A 14 -24.93 26.35 -48.86
N LEU A 15 -24.46 27.43 -48.22
CA LEU A 15 -23.03 27.85 -48.26
C LEU A 15 -22.15 26.99 -47.35
N ALA A 16 -22.69 26.44 -46.27
CA ALA A 16 -21.98 25.53 -45.39
C ALA A 16 -21.77 24.11 -45.98
N LEU A 17 -22.64 23.66 -46.85
CA LEU A 17 -22.56 22.36 -47.53
C LEU A 17 -21.55 22.37 -48.71
N LEU A 18 -21.28 23.51 -49.33
CA LEU A 18 -20.30 23.64 -50.43
C LEU A 18 -18.85 23.78 -49.92
N LEU A 19 -18.63 24.21 -48.72
CA LEU A 19 -17.29 24.28 -48.08
C LEU A 19 -16.87 22.98 -47.40
N ALA A 20 -17.77 22.03 -47.15
CA ALA A 20 -17.43 20.73 -46.53
C ALA A 20 -17.02 19.63 -47.55
N ALA A 21 -17.19 19.86 -48.84
CA ALA A 21 -16.86 18.86 -49.87
C ALA A 21 -15.44 18.97 -50.43
N ALA A 22 -14.66 19.99 -50.12
CA ALA A 22 -13.33 20.22 -50.66
C ALA A 22 -12.16 19.46 -50.02
N PRO A 23 -12.20 18.96 -48.73
CA PRO A 23 -11.05 18.23 -48.16
C PRO A 23 -11.07 16.71 -48.44
N PHE A 24 -12.12 16.12 -49.02
CA PHE A 24 -12.18 14.66 -49.15
C PHE A 24 -11.48 14.11 -50.41
N ALA A 25 -11.09 14.96 -51.39
CA ALA A 25 -10.40 14.54 -52.60
C ALA A 25 -8.85 14.56 -52.46
N ALA A 26 -8.30 15.12 -51.37
CA ALA A 26 -6.85 15.18 -51.15
C ALA A 26 -6.28 13.98 -50.35
N PHE A 27 -7.14 13.05 -49.85
CA PHE A 27 -6.69 11.94 -48.98
C PHE A 27 -6.40 10.64 -49.74
N LEU A 28 -6.50 10.61 -51.06
CA LEU A 28 -6.29 9.40 -51.88
C LEU A 28 -4.94 9.34 -52.62
N ALA A 29 -4.01 10.22 -52.30
CA ALA A 29 -2.63 10.13 -52.85
C ALA A 29 -1.59 10.09 -51.71
N MET A 30 -1.71 9.14 -50.78
CA MET A 30 -0.54 8.69 -50.05
C MET A 30 0.28 7.83 -50.99
N PRO A 31 1.56 8.18 -51.27
CA PRO A 31 2.45 7.26 -51.97
C PRO A 31 2.55 6.01 -51.09
N ALA A 32 2.16 4.86 -51.60
CA ALA A 32 2.47 3.59 -51.00
C ALA A 32 4.00 3.59 -50.80
N GLN A 33 4.47 3.73 -49.57
CA GLN A 33 5.86 3.42 -49.26
C GLN A 33 6.03 1.93 -49.55
N ALA A 34 6.58 1.65 -50.71
CA ALA A 34 7.06 0.33 -51.07
C ALA A 34 8.00 -0.08 -49.93
N GLN A 35 7.63 -1.14 -49.19
CA GLN A 35 8.56 -1.83 -48.32
C GLN A 35 9.82 -2.08 -49.09
N GLN A 36 10.89 -1.33 -48.74
CA GLN A 36 12.20 -1.58 -49.28
C GLN A 36 12.58 -3.00 -48.88
N SER A 37 12.44 -3.92 -49.83
CA SER A 37 13.02 -5.26 -49.76
C SER A 37 14.47 -5.10 -49.31
N GLY A 38 14.89 -5.80 -48.24
CA GLY A 38 16.18 -5.66 -47.56
C GLY A 38 17.40 -6.02 -48.40
N VAL A 39 17.57 -5.31 -49.47
CA VAL A 39 18.74 -5.44 -50.39
C VAL A 39 19.76 -4.39 -49.96
N VAL A 40 20.90 -4.84 -49.46
CA VAL A 40 22.03 -3.97 -49.12
C VAL A 40 22.93 -3.89 -50.32
N THR A 41 23.26 -2.68 -50.79
CA THR A 41 24.21 -2.45 -51.89
C THR A 41 25.58 -2.17 -51.29
N VAL A 42 26.55 -3.00 -51.62
CA VAL A 42 27.96 -2.86 -51.22
C VAL A 42 28.71 -2.20 -52.34
N SER A 43 29.29 -1.02 -52.10
CA SER A 43 30.11 -0.30 -53.11
C SER A 43 31.47 0.10 -52.50
N GLY A 44 32.55 -0.35 -53.15
CA GLY A 44 33.93 -0.02 -52.76
C GLY A 44 34.75 -1.19 -52.23
N GLN A 45 36.08 -1.00 -52.18
CA GLN A 45 37.05 -2.06 -51.81
C GLN A 45 36.93 -2.50 -50.33
N ARG A 46 36.38 -1.67 -49.45
CA ARG A 46 36.03 -2.01 -48.05
C ARG A 46 34.64 -1.47 -47.73
N SER A 47 33.75 -2.35 -47.46
CA SER A 47 32.38 -2.01 -47.02
C SER A 47 32.23 -2.36 -45.54
N GLY A 48 31.40 -1.61 -44.83
CA GLY A 48 31.17 -1.82 -43.40
C GLY A 48 30.53 -3.16 -43.05
N THR A 49 30.22 -3.36 -41.81
CA THR A 49 29.58 -4.57 -41.24
C THR A 49 28.13 -4.70 -41.69
N VAL A 50 27.76 -5.86 -42.22
CA VAL A 50 26.39 -6.21 -42.60
C VAL A 50 25.79 -7.11 -41.51
N LYS A 51 24.74 -6.63 -40.86
CA LYS A 51 24.04 -7.41 -39.82
C LYS A 51 23.04 -8.37 -40.46
N VAL A 52 23.08 -9.63 -40.06
CA VAL A 52 22.18 -10.69 -40.53
C VAL A 52 21.57 -11.39 -39.30
N ALA A 53 20.25 -11.54 -39.28
CA ALA A 53 19.60 -12.26 -38.17
C ALA A 53 19.83 -13.78 -38.30
N LYS A 54 20.11 -14.46 -37.20
CA LYS A 54 20.27 -15.93 -37.13
C LYS A 54 19.06 -16.63 -37.75
N GLY A 55 19.32 -17.57 -38.67
CA GLY A 55 18.28 -18.35 -39.35
C GLY A 55 17.52 -17.61 -40.46
N LYS A 56 17.85 -16.35 -40.77
CA LYS A 56 17.22 -15.58 -41.83
C LYS A 56 18.18 -15.31 -42.98
N PRO A 57 17.77 -15.55 -44.26
CA PRO A 57 18.55 -15.15 -45.40
C PRO A 57 18.46 -13.65 -45.65
N ARG A 58 19.58 -13.01 -46.02
CA ARG A 58 19.65 -11.63 -46.46
C ARG A 58 20.33 -11.53 -47.80
N THR A 59 19.69 -10.91 -48.78
CA THR A 59 20.27 -10.72 -50.10
C THR A 59 21.12 -9.46 -50.14
N ILE A 60 22.35 -9.59 -50.65
CA ILE A 60 23.31 -8.51 -50.80
C ILE A 60 23.58 -8.36 -52.30
N ARG A 61 23.60 -7.12 -52.78
CA ARG A 61 23.99 -6.78 -54.15
C ARG A 61 25.29 -6.02 -54.14
N THR A 62 26.14 -6.33 -55.13
CA THR A 62 27.42 -5.67 -55.36
C THR A 62 27.32 -4.71 -56.53
N SER A 63 28.11 -3.65 -56.53
CA SER A 63 28.22 -2.71 -57.64
C SER A 63 28.99 -3.27 -58.83
N GLN A 64 29.94 -4.14 -58.53
CA GLN A 64 30.79 -4.81 -59.57
C GLN A 64 30.46 -6.30 -59.60
N PRO A 65 30.63 -6.98 -60.81
CA PRO A 65 30.44 -8.40 -60.86
C PRO A 65 31.60 -9.10 -60.15
N PHE A 66 31.28 -10.24 -59.49
CA PHE A 66 32.24 -11.11 -58.85
C PHE A 66 32.16 -12.53 -59.47
N TYR A 67 33.25 -13.26 -59.35
CA TYR A 67 33.37 -14.64 -59.89
C TYR A 67 33.44 -15.64 -58.67
N GLU A 68 34.21 -15.29 -57.68
CA GLU A 68 34.43 -16.14 -56.48
C GLU A 68 34.09 -15.40 -55.16
N ILE A 69 33.52 -16.14 -54.25
CA ILE A 69 33.22 -15.65 -52.87
C ILE A 69 33.96 -16.51 -51.87
N VAL A 70 34.74 -15.87 -51.01
CA VAL A 70 35.46 -16.52 -49.93
C VAL A 70 34.92 -16.04 -48.62
N ILE A 71 34.53 -16.96 -47.74
CA ILE A 71 34.09 -16.69 -46.39
C ILE A 71 35.14 -17.15 -45.39
N GLY A 72 35.37 -16.35 -44.34
CA GLY A 72 36.35 -16.65 -43.30
C GLY A 72 35.93 -17.80 -42.40
N ASP A 73 34.67 -17.82 -42.00
CA ASP A 73 34.10 -18.86 -41.14
C ASP A 73 32.70 -19.29 -41.63
N PRO A 74 32.57 -20.48 -42.25
CA PRO A 74 31.29 -20.97 -42.74
C PRO A 74 30.36 -21.51 -41.65
N GLU A 75 30.82 -21.67 -40.41
CA GLU A 75 29.95 -22.06 -39.28
C GLU A 75 29.11 -20.86 -38.82
N ILE A 76 29.65 -19.65 -38.84
CA ILE A 76 28.97 -18.42 -38.49
C ILE A 76 27.94 -18.04 -39.57
N ALA A 77 28.33 -18.01 -40.82
CA ALA A 77 27.43 -17.66 -41.90
C ALA A 77 27.72 -18.48 -43.16
N ASN A 78 26.66 -18.77 -43.93
CA ASN A 78 26.77 -19.40 -45.23
C ASN A 78 26.41 -18.39 -46.32
N VAL A 79 27.25 -18.33 -47.38
CA VAL A 79 27.08 -17.39 -48.48
C VAL A 79 26.92 -18.16 -49.77
N ASN A 80 25.82 -17.91 -50.51
CA ASN A 80 25.56 -18.56 -51.78
C ASN A 80 25.31 -17.53 -52.89
N PRO A 81 26.00 -17.61 -54.05
CA PRO A 81 25.78 -16.72 -55.16
C PRO A 81 24.42 -16.95 -55.80
N LEU A 82 23.75 -15.88 -56.21
CA LEU A 82 22.48 -15.89 -56.96
C LEU A 82 22.71 -15.47 -58.41
N THR A 83 23.49 -14.41 -58.61
CA THR A 83 23.89 -13.87 -59.92
C THR A 83 25.32 -13.36 -59.84
N ASP A 84 25.87 -12.92 -60.92
CA ASP A 84 27.21 -12.28 -61.04
C ASP A 84 27.36 -11.02 -60.14
N LYS A 85 26.22 -10.43 -59.64
CA LYS A 85 26.17 -9.20 -58.83
C LYS A 85 25.37 -9.35 -57.58
N SER A 86 24.90 -10.54 -57.24
CA SER A 86 24.11 -10.75 -56.04
C SER A 86 24.33 -12.12 -55.43
N PHE A 87 24.30 -12.15 -54.09
CA PHE A 87 24.37 -13.38 -53.30
C PHE A 87 23.48 -13.24 -52.09
N TYR A 88 23.08 -14.35 -51.47
CA TYR A 88 22.42 -14.33 -50.17
C TYR A 88 23.33 -14.86 -49.09
N VAL A 89 23.16 -14.29 -47.91
CA VAL A 89 23.84 -14.68 -46.67
C VAL A 89 22.82 -15.28 -45.75
N LEU A 90 23.10 -16.46 -45.22
CA LEU A 90 22.31 -17.12 -44.18
C LEU A 90 23.14 -17.17 -42.91
N GLY A 91 22.69 -16.46 -41.84
CA GLY A 91 23.32 -16.53 -40.54
C GLY A 91 23.03 -17.88 -39.86
N ARG A 92 24.07 -18.63 -39.48
CA ARG A 92 23.96 -19.95 -38.82
C ARG A 92 24.19 -19.85 -37.31
N GLU A 93 25.33 -19.29 -36.93
CA GLU A 93 25.70 -19.07 -35.52
C GLU A 93 26.00 -17.60 -35.24
N LEU A 94 25.89 -17.20 -33.97
CA LEU A 94 26.17 -15.84 -33.56
C LEU A 94 27.69 -15.58 -33.62
N GLY A 95 28.05 -14.49 -34.22
CA GLY A 95 29.47 -14.14 -34.41
C GLY A 95 29.68 -13.18 -35.53
N THR A 96 30.96 -12.91 -35.85
CA THR A 96 31.36 -12.05 -36.95
C THR A 96 32.33 -12.81 -37.84
N THR A 97 32.09 -12.76 -39.13
CA THR A 97 32.99 -13.38 -40.16
C THR A 97 33.19 -12.43 -41.29
N GLY A 98 34.37 -12.48 -41.91
CA GLY A 98 34.71 -11.70 -43.09
C GLY A 98 34.33 -12.41 -44.39
N VAL A 99 33.90 -11.63 -45.37
CA VAL A 99 33.65 -12.12 -46.75
C VAL A 99 34.48 -11.30 -47.73
N ALA A 100 35.14 -11.99 -48.63
CA ALA A 100 35.89 -11.40 -49.71
C ALA A 100 35.36 -11.85 -51.09
N LEU A 101 35.23 -10.93 -52.00
CA LEU A 101 34.74 -11.13 -53.36
C LEU A 101 35.87 -10.93 -54.34
N PHE A 102 36.05 -11.87 -55.27
CA PHE A 102 37.10 -11.83 -56.26
C PHE A 102 36.52 -11.86 -57.71
N ASP A 103 37.21 -11.25 -58.67
CA ASP A 103 36.87 -11.31 -60.06
C ASP A 103 37.50 -12.57 -60.75
N GLU A 104 37.30 -12.72 -62.05
CA GLU A 104 37.89 -13.82 -62.86
C GLU A 104 39.43 -13.84 -62.86
N ASN A 105 40.08 -12.69 -62.62
CA ASN A 105 41.52 -12.54 -62.55
C ASN A 105 42.04 -12.70 -61.11
N LYS A 106 41.21 -13.15 -60.16
CA LYS A 106 41.50 -13.27 -58.69
C LYS A 106 41.91 -11.96 -58.04
N GLN A 107 41.44 -10.84 -58.57
CA GLN A 107 41.62 -9.54 -57.94
C GLN A 107 40.46 -9.29 -56.99
N LEU A 108 40.78 -8.67 -55.83
CA LEU A 108 39.76 -8.34 -54.75
C LEU A 108 38.81 -7.25 -55.29
N VAL A 109 37.57 -7.60 -55.51
CA VAL A 109 36.46 -6.70 -55.88
C VAL A 109 35.93 -5.94 -54.65
N GLY A 110 35.87 -6.60 -53.49
CA GLY A 110 35.43 -6.00 -52.27
C GLY A 110 35.49 -6.96 -51.08
N SER A 111 35.55 -6.39 -49.90
CA SER A 111 35.47 -7.15 -48.63
C SER A 111 34.54 -6.46 -47.64
N PHE A 112 33.84 -7.21 -46.85
CA PHE A 112 32.95 -6.71 -45.78
C PHE A 112 32.83 -7.75 -44.69
N ASP A 113 32.42 -7.31 -43.49
CA ASP A 113 32.17 -8.19 -42.38
C ASP A 113 30.67 -8.51 -42.28
N ILE A 114 30.36 -9.76 -41.94
CA ILE A 114 29.01 -10.21 -41.60
C ILE A 114 28.95 -10.41 -40.10
N GLU A 115 28.05 -9.69 -39.45
CA GLU A 115 27.71 -9.88 -38.04
C GLU A 115 26.38 -10.63 -37.96
N VAL A 116 26.41 -11.89 -37.51
CA VAL A 116 25.20 -12.67 -37.25
C VAL A 116 24.70 -12.35 -35.83
N THR A 117 23.48 -11.82 -35.74
CA THR A 117 22.89 -11.35 -34.49
C THR A 117 21.53 -12.03 -34.23
N LEU A 118 21.03 -11.92 -33.01
CA LEU A 118 19.63 -12.23 -32.73
C LEU A 118 18.71 -11.23 -33.44
N ASP A 119 17.50 -11.68 -33.78
CA ASP A 119 16.49 -10.87 -34.49
C ASP A 119 15.89 -9.78 -33.59
N ALA A 120 16.62 -8.67 -33.41
CA ALA A 120 16.24 -7.56 -32.59
C ALA A 120 14.95 -6.87 -33.08
N ASP A 121 14.72 -6.83 -34.40
CA ASP A 121 13.52 -6.19 -34.97
C ASP A 121 12.24 -6.95 -34.62
N ARG A 122 12.30 -8.29 -34.69
CA ARG A 122 11.19 -9.14 -34.29
C ARG A 122 10.90 -9.01 -32.78
N LEU A 123 11.94 -8.99 -31.96
CA LEU A 123 11.77 -8.78 -30.52
C LEU A 123 11.20 -7.39 -30.21
N ALA A 124 11.66 -6.35 -30.89
CA ALA A 124 11.15 -5.00 -30.73
C ALA A 124 9.64 -4.89 -31.07
N SER A 125 9.21 -5.59 -32.16
CA SER A 125 7.77 -5.65 -32.48
C SER A 125 6.96 -6.40 -31.41
N THR A 126 7.46 -7.55 -30.94
CA THR A 126 6.80 -8.33 -29.89
C THR A 126 6.70 -7.55 -28.57
N ILE A 127 7.76 -6.84 -28.18
CA ILE A 127 7.73 -5.98 -26.98
C ILE A 127 6.71 -4.85 -27.15
N ARG A 128 6.65 -4.20 -28.32
CA ARG A 128 5.72 -3.11 -28.60
C ARG A 128 4.25 -3.56 -28.54
N GLU A 129 3.98 -4.78 -28.99
CA GLU A 129 2.63 -5.38 -28.90
C GLU A 129 2.27 -5.77 -27.46
N ALA A 130 3.23 -6.33 -26.72
CA ALA A 130 3.00 -6.84 -25.36
C ALA A 130 3.02 -5.76 -24.27
N VAL A 131 3.71 -4.61 -24.54
CA VAL A 131 3.90 -3.50 -23.57
C VAL A 131 3.55 -2.18 -24.26
N PRO A 132 2.27 -1.90 -24.47
CA PRO A 132 1.83 -0.67 -25.15
C PRO A 132 2.21 0.57 -24.29
N GLY A 133 2.75 1.60 -24.97
CA GLY A 133 3.15 2.86 -24.33
C GLY A 133 4.57 2.89 -23.78
N ALA A 134 5.38 1.86 -24.01
CA ALA A 134 6.81 1.88 -23.73
C ALA A 134 7.62 2.19 -25.02
N ASP A 135 8.58 3.12 -24.91
CA ASP A 135 9.54 3.41 -25.99
C ASP A 135 10.84 2.61 -25.74
N ILE A 136 10.74 1.30 -25.94
CA ILE A 136 11.86 0.38 -25.72
C ILE A 136 12.50 0.05 -27.07
N LYS A 137 13.79 0.36 -27.17
CA LYS A 137 14.65 0.03 -28.31
C LYS A 137 15.43 -1.25 -28.00
N VAL A 138 15.42 -2.16 -28.94
CA VAL A 138 16.16 -3.41 -28.85
C VAL A 138 17.36 -3.33 -29.81
N SER A 139 18.53 -3.64 -29.30
CA SER A 139 19.74 -3.76 -30.09
C SER A 139 20.46 -5.07 -29.76
N SER A 140 21.27 -5.55 -30.67
CA SER A 140 22.16 -6.69 -30.43
C SER A 140 23.60 -6.21 -30.42
N ALA A 141 24.35 -6.61 -29.39
CA ALA A 141 25.77 -6.31 -29.25
C ALA A 141 26.49 -7.55 -28.72
N ASN A 142 27.53 -8.00 -29.43
CA ASN A 142 28.36 -9.18 -29.08
C ASN A 142 27.50 -10.43 -28.76
N GLY A 143 26.49 -10.71 -29.58
CA GLY A 143 25.61 -11.87 -29.38
C GLY A 143 24.56 -11.71 -28.28
N ARG A 144 24.55 -10.61 -27.54
CA ARG A 144 23.57 -10.33 -26.45
C ARG A 144 22.54 -9.31 -26.87
N LEU A 145 21.34 -9.45 -26.36
CA LEU A 145 20.27 -8.44 -26.52
C LEU A 145 20.42 -7.34 -25.49
N VAL A 146 20.34 -6.10 -25.93
CA VAL A 146 20.36 -4.91 -25.09
C VAL A 146 19.03 -4.19 -25.26
N LEU A 147 18.26 -4.11 -24.19
CA LEU A 147 17.07 -3.27 -24.10
C LEU A 147 17.46 -1.89 -23.60
N SER A 148 17.02 -0.83 -24.25
CA SER A 148 17.27 0.56 -23.87
C SER A 148 16.04 1.41 -24.14
N GLY A 149 15.97 2.61 -23.54
CA GLY A 149 14.82 3.50 -23.70
C GLY A 149 14.05 3.70 -22.40
N GLU A 150 12.77 4.01 -22.50
CA GLU A 150 11.93 4.34 -21.36
C GLU A 150 10.66 3.50 -21.29
N ALA A 151 10.38 2.97 -20.10
CA ALA A 151 9.13 2.31 -19.77
C ALA A 151 8.29 3.21 -18.86
N LYS A 152 6.98 3.14 -18.97
CA LYS A 152 6.05 3.93 -18.16
C LYS A 152 6.17 3.61 -16.67
N ASP A 153 6.36 2.36 -16.32
CA ASP A 153 6.46 1.86 -14.96
C ASP A 153 7.42 0.66 -14.85
N ALA A 154 7.69 0.24 -13.62
CA ALA A 154 8.60 -0.87 -13.34
C ALA A 154 8.07 -2.21 -13.87
N VAL A 155 6.75 -2.43 -13.87
CA VAL A 155 6.11 -3.65 -14.35
C VAL A 155 6.30 -3.80 -15.85
N ALA A 156 6.14 -2.70 -16.61
CA ALA A 156 6.38 -2.66 -18.04
C ALA A 156 7.85 -2.96 -18.38
N ALA A 157 8.80 -2.42 -17.61
CA ALA A 157 10.22 -2.68 -17.78
C ALA A 157 10.60 -4.13 -17.45
N GLU A 158 10.02 -4.73 -16.42
CA GLU A 158 10.21 -6.13 -16.03
C GLU A 158 9.63 -7.07 -17.09
N LYS A 159 8.38 -6.84 -17.53
CA LYS A 159 7.72 -7.61 -18.56
C LYS A 159 8.50 -7.61 -19.90
N ALA A 160 9.03 -6.45 -20.28
CA ALA A 160 9.89 -6.37 -21.45
C ALA A 160 11.19 -7.17 -21.29
N GLY A 161 11.78 -7.15 -20.10
CA GLY A 161 12.94 -7.95 -19.73
C GLY A 161 12.66 -9.46 -19.80
N ASP A 162 11.50 -9.91 -19.31
CA ASP A 162 11.08 -11.31 -19.34
C ASP A 162 10.86 -11.81 -20.77
N ILE A 163 10.19 -11.01 -21.60
CA ILE A 163 10.01 -11.32 -23.02
C ILE A 163 11.37 -11.47 -23.70
N ALA A 164 12.31 -10.56 -23.42
CA ALA A 164 13.64 -10.62 -24.02
C ALA A 164 14.45 -11.82 -23.52
N ARG A 165 14.37 -12.19 -22.24
CA ARG A 165 15.01 -13.40 -21.68
C ARG A 165 14.48 -14.67 -22.35
N ASN A 166 13.18 -14.77 -22.52
CA ASN A 166 12.55 -15.92 -23.18
C ASN A 166 12.94 -15.98 -24.68
N PHE A 167 13.15 -14.82 -25.33
CA PHE A 167 13.54 -14.75 -26.73
C PHE A 167 15.03 -15.10 -26.97
N SER A 168 15.91 -14.69 -26.03
CA SER A 168 17.36 -14.94 -26.16
C SER A 168 17.77 -16.37 -25.77
N GLY A 169 16.93 -17.13 -25.08
CA GLY A 169 17.24 -18.48 -24.60
C GLY A 169 18.40 -18.47 -23.60
N SER A 170 19.50 -19.17 -23.92
CA SER A 170 20.69 -19.25 -23.04
C SER A 170 21.57 -17.99 -23.07
N GLU A 171 21.33 -17.08 -24.02
CA GLU A 171 22.15 -15.89 -24.20
C GLU A 171 21.65 -14.73 -23.32
N GLY A 172 22.57 -14.04 -22.65
CA GLY A 172 22.23 -13.01 -21.68
C GLY A 172 21.54 -11.78 -22.29
N VAL A 173 20.58 -11.23 -21.57
CA VAL A 173 19.91 -9.95 -21.87
C VAL A 173 20.44 -8.87 -20.93
N ILE A 174 20.80 -7.73 -21.48
CA ILE A 174 21.16 -6.53 -20.72
C ILE A 174 19.93 -5.61 -20.73
N ASN A 175 19.32 -5.43 -19.59
CA ASN A 175 18.18 -4.51 -19.43
C ASN A 175 18.67 -3.15 -18.91
N SER A 176 18.68 -2.14 -19.79
CA SER A 176 19.00 -0.75 -19.51
C SER A 176 17.80 0.18 -19.70
N VAL A 177 16.59 -0.35 -19.57
CA VAL A 177 15.36 0.43 -19.66
C VAL A 177 15.21 1.32 -18.43
N LYS A 178 15.01 2.62 -18.64
CA LYS A 178 14.73 3.59 -17.59
C LYS A 178 13.23 3.64 -17.34
N VAL A 179 12.83 3.77 -16.08
CA VAL A 179 11.42 3.96 -15.70
C VAL A 179 11.14 5.46 -15.61
N SER A 180 10.20 5.95 -16.43
CA SER A 180 9.90 7.40 -16.52
C SER A 180 9.25 7.96 -15.27
N SER A 181 8.49 7.16 -14.52
CA SER A 181 7.90 7.57 -13.26
C SER A 181 7.93 6.42 -12.26
N SER A 182 8.66 6.60 -11.15
CA SER A 182 8.50 5.69 -10.02
C SER A 182 7.13 5.96 -9.39
N GLN A 183 6.21 5.02 -9.56
CA GLN A 183 4.90 5.10 -8.92
C GLN A 183 5.07 4.93 -7.42
N GLN A 184 4.58 5.91 -6.65
CA GLN A 184 4.57 5.88 -5.21
C GLN A 184 3.15 5.67 -4.70
N VAL A 185 3.01 4.82 -3.69
CA VAL A 185 1.75 4.53 -3.04
C VAL A 185 1.81 5.00 -1.61
N GLN A 186 0.91 5.89 -1.24
CA GLN A 186 0.63 6.23 0.15
C GLN A 186 -0.43 5.29 0.67
N LEU A 187 -0.14 4.58 1.74
CA LEU A 187 -1.10 3.75 2.44
C LEU A 187 -1.59 4.48 3.70
N ASN A 188 -2.89 4.67 3.80
CA ASN A 188 -3.57 5.15 4.99
C ASN A 188 -4.23 3.96 5.67
N VAL A 189 -3.84 3.69 6.92
CA VAL A 189 -4.44 2.63 7.74
C VAL A 189 -5.17 3.29 8.89
N ARG A 190 -6.40 2.83 9.18
CA ARG A 190 -7.22 3.33 10.27
C ARG A 190 -7.62 2.19 11.19
N PHE A 191 -7.17 2.25 12.43
CA PHE A 191 -7.61 1.40 13.52
C PHE A 191 -8.69 2.12 14.31
N VAL A 192 -9.88 1.56 14.37
CA VAL A 192 -10.99 2.09 15.17
C VAL A 192 -11.41 1.04 16.16
N GLU A 193 -11.33 1.35 17.44
CA GLU A 193 -11.74 0.47 18.52
C GLU A 193 -12.70 1.22 19.44
N ILE A 194 -13.80 0.56 19.77
CA ILE A 194 -14.79 1.05 20.74
C ILE A 194 -14.97 -0.02 21.78
N ASN A 195 -14.69 0.34 23.04
CA ASN A 195 -14.97 -0.49 24.22
C ASN A 195 -16.15 0.10 24.96
N ARG A 196 -17.19 -0.70 25.20
CA ARG A 196 -18.36 -0.33 25.98
C ARG A 196 -18.44 -1.24 27.18
N SER A 197 -18.67 -0.65 28.34
CA SER A 197 -18.94 -1.39 29.58
C SER A 197 -20.26 -0.92 30.20
N VAL A 198 -21.08 -1.86 30.57
CA VAL A 198 -22.31 -1.62 31.30
C VAL A 198 -22.33 -2.54 32.52
N GLY A 199 -22.41 -1.95 33.69
CA GLY A 199 -22.50 -2.66 34.96
C GLY A 199 -23.79 -2.29 35.73
N HIS A 200 -24.46 -3.30 36.22
CA HIS A 200 -25.57 -3.12 37.15
C HIS A 200 -25.33 -3.96 38.40
N GLU A 201 -25.36 -3.36 39.53
CA GLU A 201 -25.21 -4.04 40.82
C GLU A 201 -26.36 -3.68 41.74
N LEU A 202 -27.02 -4.71 42.27
CA LEU A 202 -28.03 -4.58 43.28
C LEU A 202 -27.68 -5.51 44.46
N GLY A 203 -27.28 -4.94 45.55
CA GLY A 203 -26.90 -5.68 46.78
C GLY A 203 -27.73 -5.26 47.96
N THR A 204 -28.11 -6.21 48.75
CA THR A 204 -28.77 -5.98 50.04
C THR A 204 -27.96 -6.59 51.17
N LYS A 205 -27.74 -5.81 52.22
CA LYS A 205 -27.12 -6.25 53.46
C LYS A 205 -28.15 -6.12 54.56
N LEU A 206 -28.48 -7.22 55.20
CA LEU A 206 -29.37 -7.25 56.36
C LEU A 206 -28.60 -7.80 57.56
N GLY A 207 -28.47 -6.98 58.59
CA GLY A 207 -27.97 -7.36 59.92
C GLY A 207 -29.10 -7.37 60.86
N ALA A 208 -29.26 -8.40 61.65
CA ALA A 208 -30.21 -8.42 62.83
C ALA A 208 -29.46 -9.00 64.02
N THR A 209 -29.41 -8.27 65.10
CA THR A 209 -28.74 -8.73 66.30
C THR A 209 -29.74 -8.57 67.49
N TYR A 210 -29.92 -9.63 68.21
CA TYR A 210 -30.71 -9.64 69.45
C TYR A 210 -29.79 -9.86 70.67
N SER A 211 -29.74 -8.88 71.57
CA SER A 211 -28.92 -8.91 72.77
C SER A 211 -29.80 -9.22 73.95
N PHE A 212 -29.41 -10.20 74.77
CA PHE A 212 -30.09 -10.63 75.99
C PHE A 212 -29.12 -10.71 77.20
N ALA A 213 -29.60 -10.83 78.39
CA ALA A 213 -28.75 -10.94 79.56
C ALA A 213 -27.97 -12.28 79.57
N GLY A 214 -26.79 -12.30 79.06
CA GLY A 214 -25.90 -13.46 78.89
C GLY A 214 -25.38 -13.76 77.51
N GLY A 215 -25.79 -12.96 76.51
CA GLY A 215 -25.23 -13.14 75.13
C GLY A 215 -25.98 -12.32 74.10
N SER A 216 -25.53 -12.50 72.87
CA SER A 216 -26.18 -11.94 71.67
C SER A 216 -26.26 -12.99 70.55
N ILE A 217 -27.37 -13.02 69.85
CA ILE A 217 -27.56 -13.81 68.65
C ILE A 217 -27.71 -12.86 67.45
N GLY A 218 -26.92 -13.01 66.44
CA GLY A 218 -26.95 -12.17 65.26
C GLY A 218 -27.09 -12.98 63.94
N LEU A 219 -27.92 -12.46 63.07
CA LEU A 219 -27.98 -12.84 61.65
C LEU A 219 -27.33 -11.75 60.85
N ASN A 220 -26.30 -12.07 60.06
CA ASN A 220 -25.71 -11.15 59.13
C ASN A 220 -25.77 -11.77 57.72
N SER A 221 -26.48 -11.09 56.84
CA SER A 221 -26.57 -11.40 55.43
C SER A 221 -25.73 -10.39 54.66
N ASP A 222 -24.40 -10.49 54.75
CA ASP A 222 -23.48 -9.68 53.97
C ASP A 222 -22.83 -10.53 52.91
N PRO A 223 -23.37 -10.57 51.71
CA PRO A 223 -22.77 -11.32 50.60
C PRO A 223 -21.50 -10.68 50.04
N GLN A 224 -21.16 -9.43 50.42
CA GLN A 224 -19.91 -8.78 50.01
C GLN A 224 -19.31 -7.97 51.19
N SER A 225 -18.15 -8.39 51.63
CA SER A 225 -17.38 -7.69 52.66
C SER A 225 -16.53 -6.54 52.13
N SER A 226 -17.06 -5.65 51.29
CA SER A 226 -16.34 -4.44 50.92
C SER A 226 -16.68 -3.29 51.87
N SER A 227 -15.70 -2.85 52.64
CA SER A 227 -15.81 -1.81 53.68
C SER A 227 -16.06 -0.39 53.15
N ASN A 228 -16.12 -0.20 51.82
CA ASN A 228 -16.40 1.10 51.20
C ASN A 228 -17.83 1.12 50.66
N LEU A 229 -18.69 1.88 51.28
CA LEU A 229 -20.04 2.20 50.80
C LEU A 229 -19.93 3.18 49.62
N PRO A 230 -20.17 2.75 48.36
CA PRO A 230 -20.18 3.68 47.24
C PRO A 230 -21.42 4.57 47.23
N ALA A 231 -21.35 5.65 46.48
CA ALA A 231 -22.50 6.51 46.22
C ALA A 231 -23.66 5.67 45.66
N GLY A 232 -24.86 5.77 46.24
CA GLY A 232 -26.05 5.00 45.87
C GLY A 232 -26.45 3.93 46.88
N SER A 233 -25.98 3.98 48.12
CA SER A 233 -26.42 3.13 49.21
C SER A 233 -27.44 3.86 50.12
N ILE A 234 -28.46 3.13 50.54
CA ILE A 234 -29.43 3.56 51.57
C ILE A 234 -29.19 2.68 52.78
N ILE A 235 -28.95 3.32 53.93
CA ILE A 235 -28.72 2.63 55.19
C ILE A 235 -29.85 3.01 56.14
N GLY A 236 -30.49 2.04 56.74
CA GLY A 236 -31.50 2.20 57.78
C GLY A 236 -31.22 1.26 58.91
N GLY A 237 -31.36 1.75 60.13
CA GLY A 237 -31.25 0.94 61.36
C GLY A 237 -32.47 1.13 62.25
N LEU A 238 -32.93 0.05 62.84
CA LEU A 238 -34.00 0.07 63.87
C LEU A 238 -33.49 -0.64 65.12
N THR A 239 -33.54 0.04 66.23
CA THR A 239 -33.15 -0.53 67.55
C THR A 239 -34.29 -0.42 68.53
N SER A 240 -34.74 -1.55 69.08
CA SER A 240 -35.81 -1.60 70.07
C SER A 240 -35.70 -2.85 70.95
N GLY A 241 -35.75 -2.70 72.28
CA GLY A 241 -35.87 -3.82 73.25
C GLY A 241 -34.77 -4.88 73.15
N GLY A 242 -33.51 -4.49 72.82
CA GLY A 242 -32.41 -5.41 72.70
C GLY A 242 -32.28 -5.96 71.26
N LEU A 243 -33.20 -5.69 70.32
CA LEU A 243 -33.12 -6.03 68.88
C LEU A 243 -32.58 -4.85 68.10
N SER A 244 -31.54 -5.07 67.36
CA SER A 244 -30.97 -4.15 66.35
C SER A 244 -31.12 -4.77 65.00
N ILE A 245 -31.71 -4.05 64.07
CA ILE A 245 -31.81 -4.45 62.62
C ILE A 245 -31.18 -3.36 61.83
N ASP A 246 -30.17 -3.73 61.02
CA ASP A 246 -29.47 -2.87 60.08
C ASP A 246 -29.76 -3.33 58.66
N LEU A 247 -30.30 -2.44 57.84
CA LEU A 247 -30.58 -2.68 56.44
C LEU A 247 -29.75 -1.71 55.62
N ALA A 248 -28.93 -2.24 54.76
CA ALA A 248 -28.25 -1.47 53.72
C ALA A 248 -28.66 -1.98 52.34
N LEU A 249 -29.15 -1.09 51.49
CA LEU A 249 -29.48 -1.32 50.09
C LEU A 249 -28.44 -0.58 49.23
N ARG A 250 -27.80 -1.31 48.32
CA ARG A 250 -26.84 -0.78 47.39
C ARG A 250 -27.36 -1.00 45.97
N ALA A 251 -27.51 0.06 45.21
CA ALA A 251 -27.83 0.02 43.79
C ALA A 251 -26.82 0.87 43.03
N LEU A 252 -26.13 0.28 42.09
CA LEU A 252 -25.12 0.94 41.26
C LEU A 252 -25.37 0.62 39.81
N GLU A 253 -25.36 1.64 38.98
CA GLU A 253 -25.30 1.53 37.54
C GLU A 253 -24.03 2.23 37.06
N ASP A 254 -23.17 1.51 36.32
CA ASP A 254 -21.94 2.01 35.74
C ASP A 254 -21.98 1.84 34.20
N ARG A 255 -21.65 2.91 33.51
CA ARG A 255 -21.56 2.91 32.03
C ARG A 255 -20.28 3.58 31.59
N GLY A 256 -19.46 2.84 30.86
CA GLY A 256 -18.21 3.33 30.30
C GLY A 256 -18.17 3.18 28.79
N VAL A 257 -17.65 4.19 28.09
CA VAL A 257 -17.35 4.12 26.68
C VAL A 257 -15.96 4.66 26.44
N ALA A 258 -15.05 3.82 25.94
CA ALA A 258 -13.71 4.22 25.52
C ALA A 258 -13.59 4.07 23.99
N ARG A 259 -13.09 5.11 23.34
CA ARG A 259 -12.80 5.11 21.90
C ARG A 259 -11.32 5.29 21.67
N ARG A 260 -10.74 4.46 20.83
CA ARG A 260 -9.34 4.54 20.42
C ARG A 260 -9.28 4.66 18.92
N LEU A 261 -8.42 5.56 18.43
CA LEU A 261 -8.18 5.77 17.02
C LEU A 261 -6.67 5.87 16.79
N ALA A 262 -6.16 5.11 15.82
CA ALA A 262 -4.80 5.26 15.32
C ALA A 262 -4.82 5.26 13.78
N GLU A 263 -4.16 6.25 13.18
CA GLU A 263 -4.13 6.45 11.73
C GLU A 263 -2.68 6.61 11.23
N PRO A 264 -1.89 5.52 11.12
CA PRO A 264 -0.58 5.59 10.50
C PRO A 264 -0.69 5.75 8.98
N ASN A 265 0.16 6.63 8.43
CA ASN A 265 0.31 6.87 7.01
C ASN A 265 1.76 6.64 6.63
N LEU A 266 2.00 5.94 5.53
CA LEU A 266 3.34 5.66 5.04
C LEU A 266 3.34 5.64 3.51
N ILE A 267 4.45 6.09 2.91
CA ILE A 267 4.63 6.10 1.46
C ILE A 267 5.74 5.13 1.10
N ALA A 268 5.51 4.30 0.07
CA ALA A 268 6.48 3.39 -0.49
C ALA A 268 6.49 3.47 -2.02
N ARG A 269 7.61 3.13 -2.64
CA ARG A 269 7.67 2.89 -4.10
C ARG A 269 7.05 1.54 -4.43
N SER A 270 6.46 1.45 -5.62
CA SER A 270 5.96 0.17 -6.13
C SER A 270 7.05 -0.89 -6.15
N GLY A 271 6.79 -2.04 -5.53
CA GLY A 271 7.72 -3.18 -5.40
C GLY A 271 8.68 -3.10 -4.20
N GLU A 272 8.71 -2.01 -3.43
CA GLU A 272 9.59 -1.88 -2.26
C GLU A 272 8.81 -1.95 -0.95
N THR A 273 9.41 -2.59 0.04
CA THR A 273 8.85 -2.67 1.39
C THR A 273 9.23 -1.43 2.18
N ALA A 274 8.24 -0.79 2.79
CA ALA A 274 8.43 0.30 3.73
C ALA A 274 7.90 -0.09 5.11
N SER A 275 8.56 0.40 6.16
CA SER A 275 8.17 0.19 7.55
C SER A 275 8.19 1.50 8.33
N PHE A 276 7.23 1.64 9.23
CA PHE A 276 7.07 2.77 10.14
C PHE A 276 6.76 2.26 11.54
N LEU A 277 7.37 2.83 12.56
CA LEU A 277 7.09 2.55 13.96
C LEU A 277 7.03 3.88 14.74
N ALA A 278 5.89 4.14 15.36
CA ALA A 278 5.71 5.25 16.30
C ALA A 278 5.35 4.67 17.68
N GLY A 279 6.29 4.68 18.62
CA GLY A 279 6.13 4.06 19.93
C GLY A 279 7.38 4.17 20.78
N GLY A 280 7.63 3.16 21.58
CA GLY A 280 8.81 3.04 22.45
C GLY A 280 9.29 1.61 22.53
N GLU A 281 10.29 1.41 23.37
CA GLU A 281 10.83 0.09 23.71
C GLU A 281 10.70 -0.14 25.20
N PHE A 282 10.21 -1.30 25.58
CA PHE A 282 10.07 -1.70 26.97
C PHE A 282 11.12 -2.72 27.33
N PRO A 283 11.95 -2.47 28.39
CA PRO A 283 12.98 -3.40 28.83
C PRO A 283 12.37 -4.59 29.58
N ILE A 284 12.58 -5.80 29.10
CA ILE A 284 12.17 -7.04 29.77
C ILE A 284 13.42 -7.73 30.30
N PRO A 285 13.56 -7.94 31.62
CA PRO A 285 14.66 -8.70 32.18
C PRO A 285 14.49 -10.17 31.86
N VAL A 286 15.49 -10.77 31.24
CA VAL A 286 15.56 -12.20 30.95
C VAL A 286 16.68 -12.82 31.77
N ALA A 287 16.34 -13.83 32.59
CA ALA A 287 17.34 -14.59 33.34
C ALA A 287 18.07 -15.55 32.40
N ASN A 288 19.39 -15.45 32.37
CA ASN A 288 20.23 -16.39 31.62
C ASN A 288 20.62 -17.59 32.51
N SER A 289 20.98 -18.70 31.90
CA SER A 289 21.39 -19.96 32.60
C SER A 289 22.56 -19.79 33.56
N GLN A 290 23.27 -18.66 33.54
CA GLN A 290 24.40 -18.32 34.41
C GLN A 290 24.02 -17.35 35.56
N ASN A 291 22.73 -17.22 35.89
CA ASN A 291 22.20 -16.30 36.92
C ASN A 291 22.54 -14.81 36.67
N THR A 292 22.85 -14.43 35.43
CA THR A 292 23.03 -13.04 35.00
C THR A 292 21.72 -12.56 34.38
N ILE A 293 21.28 -11.34 34.73
CA ILE A 293 20.10 -10.72 34.18
C ILE A 293 20.52 -9.97 32.90
N THR A 294 19.95 -10.38 31.76
CA THR A 294 20.06 -9.66 30.50
C THR A 294 18.76 -8.92 30.24
N VAL A 295 18.82 -7.75 29.63
CA VAL A 295 17.64 -6.97 29.29
C VAL A 295 17.35 -7.12 27.80
N ASP A 296 16.14 -7.59 27.49
CA ASP A 296 15.60 -7.61 26.14
C ASP A 296 14.62 -6.46 25.95
N TYR A 297 14.78 -5.71 24.84
CA TYR A 297 13.94 -4.54 24.55
C TYR A 297 12.84 -4.92 23.58
N LYS A 298 11.58 -4.87 24.05
CA LYS A 298 10.42 -5.15 23.22
C LYS A 298 9.75 -3.88 22.74
N LYS A 299 9.66 -3.73 21.41
CA LYS A 299 9.00 -2.58 20.76
C LYS A 299 7.50 -2.62 20.99
N TYR A 300 6.90 -1.46 21.25
CA TYR A 300 5.46 -1.27 21.34
C TYR A 300 5.08 0.06 20.70
N GLY A 301 3.80 0.21 20.33
CA GLY A 301 3.26 1.39 19.70
C GLY A 301 2.47 1.07 18.42
N VAL A 302 2.44 2.00 17.48
CA VAL A 302 1.80 1.84 16.18
C VAL A 302 2.85 1.50 15.14
N SER A 303 2.76 0.33 14.53
CA SER A 303 3.66 -0.16 13.49
C SER A 303 2.89 -0.44 12.21
N LEU A 304 3.47 -0.09 11.10
CA LEU A 304 2.95 -0.38 9.77
C LEU A 304 4.10 -0.82 8.86
N GLU A 305 4.02 -2.02 8.34
CA GLU A 305 4.88 -2.53 7.28
C GLU A 305 4.01 -2.86 6.09
N PHE A 306 4.41 -2.42 4.90
CA PHE A 306 3.69 -2.77 3.68
C PHE A 306 4.57 -2.74 2.44
N THR A 307 4.17 -3.54 1.45
CA THR A 307 4.80 -3.61 0.13
C THR A 307 3.72 -3.40 -0.92
N PRO A 308 3.65 -2.24 -1.58
CA PRO A 308 2.71 -1.99 -2.65
C PRO A 308 3.27 -2.47 -3.98
N ARG A 309 2.42 -2.98 -4.86
CA ARG A 309 2.72 -3.26 -6.25
C ARG A 309 1.59 -2.68 -7.12
N VAL A 310 1.93 -1.67 -7.92
CA VAL A 310 0.97 -1.10 -8.86
C VAL A 310 0.95 -1.96 -10.11
N LEU A 311 -0.24 -2.48 -10.43
CA LEU A 311 -0.51 -3.32 -11.59
C LEU A 311 -1.03 -2.48 -12.76
N ASP A 312 -1.19 -3.12 -13.93
CA ASP A 312 -1.87 -2.51 -15.07
C ASP A 312 -3.27 -2.02 -14.65
N ASP A 313 -3.78 -0.97 -15.27
CA ASP A 313 -5.08 -0.34 -14.98
C ASP A 313 -5.19 0.41 -13.63
N GLY A 314 -4.06 0.68 -12.95
CA GLY A 314 -4.06 1.42 -11.68
C GLY A 314 -4.59 0.63 -10.50
N LEU A 315 -4.67 -0.69 -10.60
CA LEU A 315 -4.90 -1.59 -9.47
C LEU A 315 -3.64 -1.66 -8.63
N ILE A 316 -3.80 -1.60 -7.31
CA ILE A 316 -2.69 -1.62 -6.34
C ILE A 316 -2.82 -2.90 -5.53
N SER A 317 -1.87 -3.80 -5.71
CA SER A 317 -1.70 -4.99 -4.86
C SER A 317 -0.88 -4.60 -3.64
N LEU A 318 -1.35 -4.97 -2.46
CA LEU A 318 -0.80 -4.56 -1.18
C LEU A 318 -0.56 -5.76 -0.30
N ASP A 319 0.69 -5.99 0.09
CA ASP A 319 1.04 -6.86 1.22
C ASP A 319 1.24 -5.97 2.46
N ILE A 320 0.41 -6.18 3.49
CA ILE A 320 0.35 -5.27 4.63
C ILE A 320 0.42 -6.00 5.96
N LYS A 321 1.12 -5.38 6.93
CA LYS A 321 1.27 -5.86 8.31
C LYS A 321 1.09 -4.71 9.30
N PRO A 322 -0.13 -4.21 9.47
CA PRO A 322 -0.42 -3.19 10.48
C PRO A 322 -0.46 -3.79 11.88
N GLU A 323 0.10 -3.08 12.86
CA GLU A 323 0.12 -3.48 14.26
C GLU A 323 -0.09 -2.26 15.17
N VAL A 324 -0.91 -2.42 16.20
CA VAL A 324 -1.03 -1.50 17.34
C VAL A 324 -0.81 -2.28 18.60
N SER A 325 0.20 -1.91 19.36
CA SER A 325 0.52 -2.53 20.64
C SER A 325 0.64 -1.49 21.75
N SER A 326 0.20 -1.86 22.96
CA SER A 326 0.26 -1.01 24.14
C SER A 326 0.63 -1.84 25.37
N ILE A 327 1.25 -1.17 26.34
CA ILE A 327 1.55 -1.78 27.63
C ILE A 327 0.26 -1.90 28.44
N ASP A 328 0.00 -3.06 29.02
CA ASP A 328 -1.10 -3.33 29.92
C ASP A 328 -0.57 -3.61 31.34
N THR A 329 -0.78 -2.66 32.22
CA THR A 329 -0.39 -2.78 33.63
C THR A 329 -1.37 -3.62 34.46
N SER A 330 -2.59 -3.84 33.95
CA SER A 330 -3.60 -4.66 34.65
C SER A 330 -3.26 -6.15 34.60
N SER A 331 -2.56 -6.60 33.56
CA SER A 331 -2.12 -7.97 33.37
C SER A 331 -0.63 -8.12 33.66
N SER A 332 -0.19 -7.68 34.84
CA SER A 332 1.22 -7.78 35.21
C SER A 332 1.55 -9.10 35.89
N TYR A 333 2.70 -9.69 35.54
CA TYR A 333 3.26 -10.86 36.20
C TYR A 333 4.33 -10.42 37.19
N GLN A 334 4.21 -10.85 38.47
CA GLN A 334 5.17 -10.52 39.52
C GLN A 334 6.22 -11.63 39.69
N ILE A 335 7.50 -11.25 39.61
CA ILE A 335 8.63 -12.11 39.96
C ILE A 335 9.40 -11.44 41.11
N GLY A 336 9.19 -11.93 42.34
CA GLY A 336 9.75 -11.25 43.52
C GLY A 336 9.19 -9.83 43.66
N ASN A 337 10.07 -8.82 43.69
CA ASN A 337 9.67 -7.40 43.76
C ASN A 337 9.50 -6.74 42.39
N LEU A 338 9.66 -7.49 41.31
CA LEU A 338 9.58 -6.95 39.93
C LEU A 338 8.22 -7.29 39.31
N ALA A 339 7.46 -6.27 38.90
CA ALA A 339 6.24 -6.42 38.16
C ALA A 339 6.52 -6.22 36.64
N ILE A 340 6.33 -7.26 35.84
CA ILE A 340 6.46 -7.22 34.39
C ILE A 340 5.06 -7.04 33.79
N PRO A 341 4.74 -5.93 33.12
CA PRO A 341 3.42 -5.70 32.53
C PRO A 341 3.20 -6.59 31.30
N GLY A 342 1.96 -6.87 31.01
CA GLY A 342 1.54 -7.51 29.77
C GLY A 342 1.57 -6.54 28.60
N PHE A 343 1.41 -7.10 27.37
CA PHE A 343 1.21 -6.30 26.16
C PHE A 343 -0.11 -6.68 25.51
N VAL A 344 -0.90 -5.68 25.19
CA VAL A 344 -2.08 -5.85 24.32
C VAL A 344 -1.66 -5.55 22.90
N VAL A 345 -1.81 -6.53 22.01
CA VAL A 345 -1.38 -6.44 20.61
C VAL A 345 -2.57 -6.68 19.70
N ARG A 346 -2.74 -5.78 18.73
CA ARG A 346 -3.71 -5.87 17.63
C ARG A 346 -2.94 -5.87 16.34
N ARG A 347 -2.88 -7.01 15.67
CA ARG A 347 -2.10 -7.22 14.45
C ARG A 347 -2.96 -7.88 13.40
N ALA A 348 -2.82 -7.45 12.15
CA ALA A 348 -3.34 -8.14 10.99
C ALA A 348 -2.21 -8.34 9.98
N GLN A 349 -2.28 -9.39 9.19
CA GLN A 349 -1.39 -9.60 8.05
C GLN A 349 -2.23 -10.15 6.92
N THR A 350 -2.21 -9.46 5.78
CA THR A 350 -3.03 -9.84 4.63
C THR A 350 -2.50 -9.22 3.35
N SER A 351 -2.92 -9.79 2.21
CA SER A 351 -2.69 -9.26 0.87
C SER A 351 -4.03 -8.93 0.24
N VAL A 352 -4.17 -7.75 -0.36
CA VAL A 352 -5.40 -7.28 -1.00
C VAL A 352 -5.11 -6.44 -2.23
N ASP A 353 -6.04 -6.44 -3.18
CA ASP A 353 -5.97 -5.65 -4.40
C ASP A 353 -7.05 -4.57 -4.38
N LEU A 354 -6.65 -3.30 -4.46
CA LEU A 354 -7.53 -2.15 -4.35
C LEU A 354 -7.26 -1.12 -5.46
N LYS A 355 -8.28 -0.39 -5.85
CA LYS A 355 -8.12 0.77 -6.73
C LYS A 355 -7.68 1.99 -5.93
N ASN A 356 -7.07 2.95 -6.63
CA ASN A 356 -6.67 4.22 -6.04
C ASN A 356 -7.83 4.91 -5.28
N GLY A 357 -7.64 5.22 -3.99
CA GLY A 357 -8.64 5.84 -3.12
C GLY A 357 -9.74 4.91 -2.62
N GLN A 358 -9.74 3.63 -2.98
CA GLN A 358 -10.73 2.67 -2.51
C GLN A 358 -10.41 2.23 -1.08
N SER A 359 -11.37 2.41 -0.16
CA SER A 359 -11.25 1.94 1.21
C SER A 359 -11.77 0.52 1.35
N PHE A 360 -11.06 -0.30 2.13
CA PHE A 360 -11.44 -1.68 2.40
C PHE A 360 -11.21 -2.04 3.85
N MET A 361 -12.15 -2.76 4.47
CA MET A 361 -12.02 -3.31 5.81
C MET A 361 -11.30 -4.65 5.74
N ILE A 362 -10.07 -4.71 6.28
CA ILE A 362 -9.24 -5.91 6.22
C ILE A 362 -9.43 -6.83 7.43
N ALA A 363 -9.83 -6.27 8.56
CA ALA A 363 -10.07 -7.04 9.79
C ALA A 363 -11.12 -6.36 10.64
N GLY A 364 -11.85 -7.18 11.38
CA GLY A 364 -12.83 -6.73 12.38
C GLY A 364 -12.92 -7.74 13.50
N LEU A 365 -13.22 -7.27 14.71
CA LEU A 365 -13.49 -8.07 15.89
C LEU A 365 -14.70 -7.50 16.61
N LEU A 366 -15.70 -8.33 16.85
CA LEU A 366 -16.78 -8.06 17.79
C LEU A 366 -16.68 -9.07 18.92
N GLN A 367 -16.39 -8.59 20.11
CA GLN A 367 -16.30 -9.40 21.32
C GLN A 367 -17.31 -8.88 22.32
N SER A 368 -18.15 -9.77 22.86
CA SER A 368 -19.09 -9.47 23.92
C SER A 368 -18.90 -10.46 25.06
N GLN A 369 -18.69 -9.94 26.26
CA GLN A 369 -18.54 -10.70 27.48
C GLN A 369 -19.61 -10.27 28.47
N ASN A 370 -20.41 -11.23 28.92
CA ASN A 370 -21.47 -11.01 29.91
C ASN A 370 -21.15 -11.81 31.15
N ASP A 371 -20.90 -11.12 32.25
CA ASP A 371 -20.64 -11.71 33.55
C ASP A 371 -21.85 -11.48 34.45
N THR A 372 -22.41 -12.54 35.01
CA THR A 372 -23.52 -12.47 35.95
C THR A 372 -23.14 -13.21 37.21
N ALA A 373 -23.23 -12.50 38.33
CA ALA A 373 -23.02 -13.10 39.63
C ALA A 373 -24.29 -12.93 40.49
N THR A 374 -24.72 -13.99 41.14
CA THR A 374 -25.83 -13.96 42.08
C THR A 374 -25.40 -14.65 43.36
N GLN A 375 -25.44 -13.90 44.47
CA GLN A 375 -25.18 -14.40 45.81
C GLN A 375 -26.48 -14.30 46.59
N ARG A 376 -26.89 -15.35 47.28
CA ARG A 376 -28.14 -15.38 48.03
C ARG A 376 -28.02 -16.22 49.30
N LEU A 377 -28.79 -15.81 50.31
CA LEU A 377 -28.89 -16.61 51.54
C LEU A 377 -29.67 -17.92 51.24
N PRO A 378 -29.16 -19.11 51.60
CA PRO A 378 -29.88 -20.37 51.41
C PRO A 378 -31.25 -20.37 52.08
N GLY A 379 -32.27 -20.78 51.35
CA GLY A 379 -33.65 -20.78 51.83
C GLY A 379 -34.35 -19.41 51.60
N LEU A 380 -33.98 -18.36 52.28
CA LEU A 380 -34.62 -17.04 52.26
C LEU A 380 -34.46 -16.31 50.90
N GLY A 381 -33.31 -16.43 50.26
CA GLY A 381 -33.08 -15.83 48.94
C GLY A 381 -33.87 -16.45 47.79
N LYS A 382 -34.66 -17.53 48.04
CA LYS A 382 -35.53 -18.16 47.02
C LYS A 382 -37.01 -17.74 47.19
N LEU A 383 -37.36 -16.95 48.19
CA LEU A 383 -38.72 -16.49 48.40
C LEU A 383 -39.15 -15.54 47.25
N PRO A 384 -40.37 -15.71 46.73
CA PRO A 384 -40.90 -14.77 45.75
C PRO A 384 -41.02 -13.37 46.36
N ILE A 385 -40.62 -12.32 45.65
CA ILE A 385 -40.61 -10.91 46.00
C ILE A 385 -39.62 -10.62 47.16
N LEU A 386 -39.70 -11.27 48.31
CA LEU A 386 -38.84 -11.05 49.48
C LEU A 386 -37.40 -11.57 49.28
N GLY A 387 -37.18 -12.51 48.40
CA GLY A 387 -35.84 -13.08 48.12
C GLY A 387 -34.83 -12.07 47.61
N THR A 388 -35.27 -10.97 47.02
CA THR A 388 -34.38 -9.87 46.59
C THR A 388 -33.70 -9.18 47.77
N LEU A 389 -34.32 -9.10 48.93
CA LEU A 389 -33.75 -8.55 50.17
C LEU A 389 -32.68 -9.45 50.80
N PHE A 390 -32.58 -10.69 50.37
CA PHE A 390 -31.61 -11.69 50.82
C PHE A 390 -30.68 -12.16 49.73
N SER A 391 -30.51 -11.34 48.66
CA SER A 391 -29.67 -11.63 47.53
C SER A 391 -28.94 -10.39 47.03
N SER A 392 -27.71 -10.61 46.54
CA SER A 392 -26.95 -9.63 45.79
C SER A 392 -26.81 -10.13 44.37
N LYS A 393 -27.02 -9.24 43.40
CA LYS A 393 -26.91 -9.53 41.98
C LYS A 393 -25.98 -8.51 41.33
N ALA A 394 -25.01 -9.00 40.56
CA ALA A 394 -24.14 -8.17 39.74
C ALA A 394 -24.24 -8.65 38.32
N TYR A 395 -24.42 -7.71 37.43
CA TYR A 395 -24.41 -7.91 35.97
C TYR A 395 -23.39 -6.98 35.37
N GLN A 396 -22.47 -7.53 34.59
CA GLN A 396 -21.49 -6.74 33.87
C GLN A 396 -21.44 -7.22 32.41
N ARG A 397 -21.56 -6.28 31.47
CA ARG A 397 -21.43 -6.51 30.04
C ARG A 397 -20.29 -5.66 29.51
N ARG A 398 -19.34 -6.27 28.86
CA ARG A 398 -18.23 -5.62 28.18
C ARG A 398 -18.29 -5.97 26.68
N GLU A 399 -18.26 -4.96 25.85
CA GLU A 399 -18.26 -5.12 24.40
C GLU A 399 -17.05 -4.40 23.81
N THR A 400 -16.37 -5.07 22.90
CA THR A 400 -15.25 -4.51 22.17
C THR A 400 -15.52 -4.68 20.69
N ASP A 401 -15.60 -3.55 19.98
CA ASP A 401 -15.69 -3.48 18.52
C ASP A 401 -14.36 -2.96 18.00
N LEU A 402 -13.66 -3.74 17.17
CA LEU A 402 -12.43 -3.34 16.48
C LEU A 402 -12.63 -3.45 14.98
N VAL A 403 -12.19 -2.42 14.25
CA VAL A 403 -12.18 -2.40 12.80
C VAL A 403 -10.85 -1.86 12.29
N ILE A 404 -10.27 -2.52 11.30
CA ILE A 404 -9.07 -2.07 10.60
C ILE A 404 -9.44 -1.80 9.15
N ILE A 405 -9.29 -0.54 8.73
CA ILE A 405 -9.61 -0.05 7.39
C ILE A 405 -8.32 0.43 6.73
N ILE A 406 -8.15 0.14 5.46
CA ILE A 406 -7.03 0.60 4.64
C ILE A 406 -7.53 1.37 3.42
N THR A 407 -6.72 2.33 2.96
CA THR A 407 -6.99 3.11 1.76
C THR A 407 -5.66 3.47 1.09
N PRO A 408 -5.36 2.90 -0.08
CA PRO A 408 -4.18 3.27 -0.85
C PRO A 408 -4.43 4.48 -1.73
N TYR A 409 -3.41 5.31 -1.91
CA TYR A 409 -3.40 6.45 -2.82
C TYR A 409 -2.15 6.43 -3.68
N LEU A 410 -2.29 6.62 -4.99
CA LEU A 410 -1.17 6.92 -5.87
C LEU A 410 -0.77 8.37 -5.66
N VAL A 411 0.49 8.61 -5.29
CA VAL A 411 1.01 9.95 -4.98
C VAL A 411 2.23 10.28 -5.82
N LYS A 412 2.41 11.58 -6.08
CA LYS A 412 3.61 12.13 -6.72
C LYS A 412 4.34 13.03 -5.72
N PRO A 413 5.66 13.12 -5.77
CA PRO A 413 6.42 14.09 -4.98
C PRO A 413 5.91 15.50 -5.25
N VAL A 414 5.87 16.31 -4.20
CA VAL A 414 5.50 17.73 -4.30
C VAL A 414 6.61 18.49 -5.02
N ASP A 415 6.24 19.49 -5.83
CA ASP A 415 7.17 20.38 -6.48
C ASP A 415 8.10 21.05 -5.43
N PRO A 416 9.43 21.08 -5.65
CA PRO A 416 10.39 21.62 -4.70
C PRO A 416 10.18 23.11 -4.39
N THR A 417 9.43 23.84 -5.22
CA THR A 417 9.05 25.25 -4.97
C THR A 417 7.94 25.40 -3.94
N LYS A 418 7.19 24.34 -3.64
CA LYS A 418 6.05 24.35 -2.74
C LYS A 418 6.48 23.96 -1.32
N LYS A 419 6.41 24.90 -0.37
CA LYS A 419 6.69 24.62 1.04
C LYS A 419 5.63 23.68 1.61
N LEU A 420 6.07 22.56 2.19
CA LEU A 420 5.21 21.63 2.90
C LEU A 420 4.76 22.26 4.22
N GLN A 421 3.46 22.22 4.50
CA GLN A 421 2.92 22.70 5.76
C GLN A 421 3.11 21.65 6.85
N THR A 422 3.67 22.09 7.98
CA THR A 422 3.82 21.25 9.18
C THR A 422 2.80 21.68 10.25
N PRO A 423 2.49 20.81 11.24
CA PRO A 423 1.61 21.17 12.33
C PRO A 423 2.08 22.40 13.13
N LEU A 424 3.38 22.71 13.06
CA LEU A 424 3.99 23.84 13.78
C LEU A 424 3.93 25.18 13.00
N ASP A 425 3.61 25.16 11.70
CA ASP A 425 3.62 26.38 10.88
C ASP A 425 2.49 27.38 11.25
N GLY A 426 1.47 26.92 11.96
CA GLY A 426 0.33 27.74 12.40
C GLY A 426 0.38 28.18 13.86
N THR A 427 1.31 27.67 14.64
CA THR A 427 1.41 27.93 16.10
C THR A 427 2.85 28.17 16.50
N ALA A 428 3.07 28.97 17.51
CA ALA A 428 4.36 29.14 18.19
C ALA A 428 4.19 28.82 19.67
N ALA A 429 5.27 28.34 20.30
CA ALA A 429 5.29 28.17 21.75
C ALA A 429 4.97 29.48 22.44
N ALA A 430 4.11 29.47 23.46
CA ALA A 430 3.79 30.65 24.23
C ALA A 430 5.03 31.21 24.94
N THR A 431 5.15 32.55 24.96
CA THR A 431 6.17 33.19 25.75
C THR A 431 5.82 33.07 27.25
N THR A 432 6.80 33.29 28.13
CA THR A 432 6.57 33.26 29.60
C THR A 432 5.41 34.18 30.00
N ALA A 433 5.28 35.35 29.35
CA ALA A 433 4.18 36.26 29.61
C ALA A 433 2.82 35.72 29.14
N ASP A 434 2.76 35.09 27.97
CA ASP A 434 1.52 34.48 27.45
C ASP A 434 1.06 33.32 28.30
N TYR A 435 2.01 32.53 28.82
CA TYR A 435 1.70 31.39 29.68
C TYR A 435 1.19 31.80 31.07
N PHE A 436 1.95 32.72 31.78
CA PHE A 436 1.62 33.09 33.15
C PHE A 436 0.55 34.17 33.26
N LEU A 437 0.42 35.07 32.28
CA LEU A 437 -0.58 36.17 32.32
C LEU A 437 -1.78 35.87 31.41
N GLY A 438 -1.61 35.09 30.38
CA GLY A 438 -2.65 34.82 29.37
C GLY A 438 -3.24 33.42 29.40
N ASP A 439 -2.73 32.51 30.27
CA ASP A 439 -3.13 31.08 30.32
C ASP A 439 -3.15 30.40 28.93
N LYS A 440 -2.18 30.75 28.10
CA LYS A 440 -2.05 30.23 26.74
C LYS A 440 -0.82 29.34 26.66
N ALA A 441 -1.01 28.05 26.39
CA ALA A 441 0.09 27.12 26.14
C ALA A 441 0.70 27.30 24.72
N GLU A 442 -0.09 27.77 23.75
CA GLU A 442 0.31 28.02 22.37
C GLU A 442 -0.30 29.31 21.84
N VAL A 443 0.43 30.04 21.01
CA VAL A 443 -0.01 31.26 20.33
C VAL A 443 -0.14 30.99 18.84
N LYS A 444 -1.31 31.30 18.25
CA LYS A 444 -1.50 31.23 16.79
C LYS A 444 -0.73 32.36 16.14
N LEU A 445 0.09 32.03 15.14
CA LEU A 445 0.79 33.00 14.34
C LEU A 445 -0.22 33.79 13.48
N ALA A 446 -0.24 35.14 13.61
CA ALA A 446 -1.07 36.00 12.80
C ALA A 446 -0.55 35.94 11.35
N GLY A 447 -1.32 35.33 10.44
CA GLY A 447 -0.95 35.17 9.02
C GLY A 447 -1.17 33.75 8.48
N ALA A 448 -1.37 32.74 9.31
CA ALA A 448 -1.89 31.46 8.86
C ALA A 448 -3.37 31.65 8.49
N ASN A 449 -3.71 31.52 7.21
CA ASN A 449 -5.07 31.65 6.68
C ASN A 449 -6.07 30.91 7.59
N ALA A 450 -6.73 31.66 8.46
CA ALA A 450 -7.85 31.18 9.23
C ALA A 450 -9.00 30.93 8.24
N SER A 451 -9.19 29.68 7.84
CA SER A 451 -10.47 29.28 7.27
C SER A 451 -11.54 29.65 8.29
N ALA A 452 -12.57 30.37 7.81
CA ALA A 452 -13.61 31.03 8.59
C ALA A 452 -14.18 30.13 9.71
N PRO A 453 -14.50 30.70 10.89
CA PRO A 453 -15.17 29.94 11.95
C PRO A 453 -16.62 29.69 11.53
N GLY A 454 -16.98 28.44 11.28
CA GLY A 454 -18.38 28.16 11.01
C GLY A 454 -18.74 26.83 10.34
N THR A 455 -17.82 25.92 10.16
CA THR A 455 -18.22 24.59 9.68
C THR A 455 -17.48 23.54 10.50
N ILE A 456 -18.22 22.81 11.35
CA ILE A 456 -17.74 21.58 11.97
C ILE A 456 -17.70 20.53 10.86
N GLY A 457 -16.72 20.67 9.95
CA GLY A 457 -16.33 19.62 9.04
C GLY A 457 -15.48 18.59 9.78
N PRO A 458 -15.42 17.34 9.33
CA PRO A 458 -14.55 16.34 9.92
C PRO A 458 -13.14 16.91 9.99
N ARG A 459 -12.49 16.81 11.16
CA ARG A 459 -11.08 17.20 11.34
C ARG A 459 -10.30 16.52 10.23
N ARG A 460 -9.79 17.30 9.27
CA ARG A 460 -8.88 16.80 8.24
C ARG A 460 -7.69 16.22 8.98
N GLY A 461 -7.50 14.90 8.88
CA GLY A 461 -6.33 14.25 9.43
C GLY A 461 -5.08 14.93 8.89
N TYR A 462 -4.08 15.11 9.74
CA TYR A 462 -2.76 15.59 9.33
C TYR A 462 -2.18 14.56 8.34
N GLY A 463 -2.16 14.91 7.07
CA GLY A 463 -1.62 14.12 5.98
C GLY A 463 -1.72 14.94 4.70
N HIS A 464 -0.69 14.90 3.86
CA HIS A 464 -0.67 15.61 2.60
C HIS A 464 -1.58 14.92 1.60
N TYR A 465 -2.77 15.47 1.40
CA TYR A 465 -3.66 15.05 0.31
C TYR A 465 -3.28 15.85 -0.94
N LEU A 466 -2.70 15.19 -1.93
CA LEU A 466 -2.57 15.71 -3.28
C LEU A 466 -3.83 15.31 -4.04
N GLU A 467 -4.76 16.26 -4.23
CA GLU A 467 -5.84 16.10 -5.17
C GLU A 467 -5.25 16.11 -6.60
N LEU A 468 -5.35 14.99 -7.26
CA LEU A 468 -5.13 14.89 -8.70
C LEU A 468 -6.37 15.50 -9.39
N ARG A 469 -6.21 16.68 -10.00
CA ARG A 469 -7.11 17.17 -11.05
C ARG A 469 -6.73 16.56 -12.38
#